data_10e6323237de29df2485b215b324d656
#
_entry.id   10e6323237de29df2485b215b324d656
#
_cell.length_a   1.000
_cell.length_b   1.000
_cell.length_c   1.000
_cell.angle_alpha   90.00
_cell.angle_beta   90.00
_cell.angle_gamma   90.00
#
_symmetry.space_group_name_H-M   'P 1'
#
loop_
_entity.id
_entity.type
_entity.pdbx_description
1 polymer ?
#
loop_
_entity_poly.entity_id
_entity_poly.type
_entity_poly.pdbx_seq_one_letter_code
_entity_poly.pdbx_strand_id
1 'polypeptide(L)'
;MKFAVLAGKAAEYDTLKTEYKRAERQGEIRLGETHLFYRYFIKVRYVCYEEINRAYLREESGESGEFLIREWYLMLEMRDGTLHKLRMEREGYARDVLRELEKDHRHITVGFDRLSQTIS
;
A
#
# COMPACT_ATOMS: atom_id res chain seq x y z
N MET A 1 15.34 3.37 12.49
CA MET A 1 14.12 3.12 11.72
C MET A 1 12.95 3.06 12.66
N LYS A 2 11.86 3.72 12.31
CA LYS A 2 10.66 3.72 13.13
C LYS A 2 9.53 3.04 12.39
N PHE A 3 8.79 2.20 13.10
CA PHE A 3 7.61 1.53 12.55
C PHE A 3 6.35 2.09 13.20
N ALA A 4 5.32 2.29 12.39
CA ALA A 4 4.02 2.74 12.88
C ALA A 4 2.93 1.87 12.25
N VAL A 5 2.04 1.34 13.08
CA VAL A 5 0.98 0.47 12.60
C VAL A 5 -0.13 1.31 11.96
N LEU A 6 -0.65 0.85 10.81
CA LEU A 6 -1.76 1.52 10.14
C LEU A 6 -3.09 1.13 10.77
N ALA A 7 -3.22 -0.13 11.16
CA ALA A 7 -4.45 -0.64 11.76
C ALA A 7 -4.12 -1.92 12.51
N GLY A 8 -4.92 -2.27 13.50
CA GLY A 8 -4.74 -3.49 14.28
C GLY A 8 -3.69 -3.34 15.37
N LYS A 9 -3.15 -4.44 15.81
CA LYS A 9 -2.19 -4.45 16.90
C LYS A 9 -0.80 -4.08 16.43
N ALA A 10 -0.07 -3.38 17.30
CA ALA A 10 1.34 -3.12 17.05
C ALA A 10 2.13 -4.40 17.27
N ALA A 11 3.11 -4.65 16.43
CA ALA A 11 3.99 -5.80 16.54
C ALA A 11 5.32 -5.39 17.16
N GLU A 12 6.08 -6.38 17.63
CA GLU A 12 7.35 -6.13 18.26
C GLU A 12 8.38 -5.63 17.26
N TYR A 13 9.20 -4.68 17.69
CA TYR A 13 10.17 -4.02 16.83
C TYR A 13 11.13 -5.00 16.14
N ASP A 14 11.71 -5.92 16.90
CA ASP A 14 12.71 -6.83 16.33
C ASP A 14 12.09 -7.78 15.31
N THR A 15 10.87 -8.21 15.55
CA THR A 15 10.14 -9.05 14.62
C THR A 15 9.88 -8.29 13.32
N LEU A 16 9.42 -7.05 13.43
CA LEU A 16 9.17 -6.21 12.27
C LEU A 16 10.43 -5.93 11.48
N LYS A 17 11.52 -5.64 12.17
CA LYS A 17 12.79 -5.33 11.53
C LYS A 17 13.30 -6.52 10.73
N THR A 18 13.22 -7.71 11.30
CA THR A 18 13.65 -8.93 10.63
C THR A 18 12.80 -9.21 9.40
N GLU A 19 11.49 -9.10 9.55
CA GLU A 19 10.58 -9.33 8.44
C GLU A 19 10.80 -8.28 7.33
N TYR A 20 10.96 -7.03 7.71
CA TYR A 20 11.16 -5.94 6.76
C TYR A 20 12.40 -6.16 5.91
N LYS A 21 13.49 -6.63 6.52
CA LYS A 21 14.73 -6.86 5.80
C LYS A 21 14.62 -7.99 4.78
N ARG A 22 13.75 -8.96 5.04
CA ARG A 22 13.55 -10.11 4.15
C ARG A 22 12.44 -9.88 3.13
N ALA A 23 11.66 -8.84 3.33
CA ALA A 23 10.48 -8.60 2.50
C ALA A 23 10.86 -8.20 1.09
N GLU A 24 10.03 -8.63 0.13
CA GLU A 24 10.24 -8.31 -1.27
C GLU A 24 9.81 -6.87 -1.53
N ARG A 25 10.63 -6.13 -2.21
CA ARG A 25 10.40 -4.71 -2.44
C ARG A 25 9.74 -4.42 -3.78
N GLN A 26 8.69 -3.59 -3.73
CA GLN A 26 8.03 -3.07 -4.91
C GLN A 26 7.86 -1.56 -4.70
N GLY A 27 8.89 -0.81 -5.07
CA GLY A 27 8.88 0.64 -4.85
C GLY A 27 8.90 0.98 -3.38
N GLU A 28 7.92 1.76 -2.94
CA GLU A 28 7.78 2.16 -1.53
C GLU A 28 7.21 1.05 -0.65
N ILE A 29 6.73 -0.02 -1.27
CA ILE A 29 6.11 -1.12 -0.55
C ILE A 29 7.10 -2.27 -0.41
N ARG A 30 7.06 -2.94 0.73
CA ARG A 30 7.71 -4.23 0.91
C ARG A 30 6.66 -5.22 1.39
N LEU A 31 6.67 -6.39 0.79
CA LEU A 31 5.70 -7.42 1.10
C LEU A 31 6.40 -8.51 1.92
N GLY A 32 6.18 -8.47 3.21
CA GLY A 32 6.71 -9.47 4.12
C GLY A 32 5.77 -10.67 4.20
N GLU A 33 6.15 -11.63 5.00
CA GLU A 33 5.34 -12.83 5.17
C GLU A 33 4.03 -12.56 5.88
N THR A 34 4.07 -11.70 6.90
CA THR A 34 2.90 -11.38 7.73
C THR A 34 2.37 -9.99 7.49
N HIS A 35 3.24 -9.06 7.11
CA HIS A 35 2.90 -7.65 7.03
C HIS A 35 3.25 -7.03 5.69
N LEU A 36 2.46 -6.05 5.31
CA LEU A 36 2.77 -5.13 4.23
C LEU A 36 3.42 -3.91 4.87
N PHE A 37 4.55 -3.47 4.33
CA PHE A 37 5.27 -2.29 4.81
C PHE A 37 5.26 -1.20 3.75
N TYR A 38 5.09 0.04 4.20
CA TYR A 38 5.14 1.21 3.32
C TYR A 38 6.14 2.20 3.90
N ARG A 39 7.17 2.50 3.12
CA ARG A 39 8.18 3.45 3.55
C ARG A 39 8.02 4.76 2.82
N TYR A 40 7.90 5.85 3.60
CA TYR A 40 7.89 7.19 3.08
C TYR A 40 8.87 7.99 3.92
N PHE A 41 9.96 8.41 3.30
CA PHE A 41 11.11 9.03 3.99
C PHE A 41 11.70 8.03 5.00
N ILE A 42 11.83 8.43 6.25
CA ILE A 42 12.45 7.58 7.27
C ILE A 42 11.46 6.75 8.06
N LYS A 43 10.19 7.01 7.88
CA LYS A 43 9.16 6.32 8.63
C LYS A 43 8.61 5.14 7.84
N VAL A 44 8.51 3.99 8.49
CA VAL A 44 7.92 2.81 7.88
C VAL A 44 6.60 2.53 8.56
N ARG A 45 5.52 2.51 7.77
CA ARG A 45 4.21 2.13 8.26
C ARG A 45 3.98 0.68 7.88
N TYR A 46 3.21 -0.02 8.69
CA TYR A 46 2.98 -1.44 8.42
C TYR A 46 1.59 -1.85 8.83
N VAL A 47 1.13 -2.96 8.25
CA VAL A 47 -0.15 -3.54 8.61
C VAL A 47 -0.11 -5.03 8.31
N CYS A 48 -0.74 -5.82 9.19
CA CYS A 48 -0.90 -7.24 8.96
C CYS A 48 -1.90 -7.43 7.81
N TYR A 49 -1.62 -8.37 6.92
CA TYR A 49 -2.52 -8.61 5.78
C TYR A 49 -3.95 -8.90 6.22
N GLU A 50 -4.12 -9.53 7.38
CA GLU A 50 -5.45 -9.85 7.88
C GLU A 50 -6.30 -8.62 8.20
N GLU A 51 -5.67 -7.47 8.39
CA GLU A 51 -6.41 -6.24 8.67
C GLU A 51 -6.86 -5.54 7.40
N ILE A 52 -6.45 -6.00 6.23
CA ILE A 52 -6.78 -5.37 4.97
C ILE A 52 -8.00 -6.06 4.34
N ASN A 53 -9.07 -5.29 4.12
CA ASN A 53 -10.25 -5.82 3.44
C ASN A 53 -10.15 -5.64 1.94
N ARG A 54 -9.60 -4.51 1.52
CA ARG A 54 -9.62 -4.17 0.10
C ARG A 54 -8.39 -3.35 -0.27
N ALA A 55 -7.86 -3.60 -1.45
CA ALA A 55 -6.71 -2.84 -1.97
C ALA A 55 -6.97 -2.52 -3.44
N TYR A 56 -6.72 -1.29 -3.85
CA TYR A 56 -6.93 -0.91 -5.23
C TYR A 56 -6.02 0.26 -5.62
N LEU A 57 -5.86 0.44 -6.92
CA LEU A 57 -5.07 1.53 -7.47
C LEU A 57 -5.98 2.72 -7.71
N ARG A 58 -5.50 3.89 -7.32
CA ARG A 58 -6.18 5.14 -7.62
C ARG A 58 -5.21 6.06 -8.33
N GLU A 59 -5.66 6.62 -9.44
CA GLU A 59 -4.90 7.62 -10.16
C GLU A 59 -5.55 8.97 -9.91
N GLU A 60 -4.75 9.98 -9.58
CA GLU A 60 -5.23 11.35 -9.46
C GLU A 60 -4.44 12.19 -10.46
N SER A 61 -5.14 13.04 -11.18
CA SER A 61 -4.47 13.92 -12.12
C SER A 61 -4.94 15.35 -11.86
N GLY A 62 -4.06 16.28 -12.15
CA GLY A 62 -4.35 17.68 -11.99
C GLY A 62 -3.45 18.50 -12.89
N GLU A 63 -3.67 19.80 -12.89
CA GLU A 63 -2.87 20.69 -13.70
C GLU A 63 -2.09 21.64 -12.81
N SER A 64 -0.85 21.91 -13.18
CA SER A 64 -0.05 22.89 -12.49
C SER A 64 0.60 23.72 -13.60
N GLY A 65 0.04 24.90 -13.84
CA GLY A 65 0.44 25.73 -14.96
C GLY A 65 0.14 25.04 -16.28
N GLU A 66 1.17 24.77 -17.06
CA GLU A 66 1.00 24.12 -18.34
C GLU A 66 1.23 22.61 -18.26
N PHE A 67 1.45 22.09 -17.06
CA PHE A 67 1.80 20.68 -16.91
C PHE A 67 0.67 19.88 -16.34
N LEU A 68 0.49 18.68 -16.87
CA LEU A 68 -0.44 17.70 -16.34
C LEU A 68 0.34 16.85 -15.35
N ILE A 69 -0.13 16.79 -14.11
CA ILE A 69 0.50 16.02 -13.07
C ILE A 69 -0.36 14.80 -12.80
N ARG A 70 0.26 13.63 -12.77
CA ARG A 70 -0.41 12.39 -12.42
C ARG A 70 0.24 11.80 -11.19
N GLU A 71 -0.58 11.33 -10.28
CA GLU A 71 -0.11 10.66 -9.08
C GLU A 71 -0.85 9.36 -8.90
N TRP A 72 -0.15 8.35 -8.43
CA TRP A 72 -0.73 7.04 -8.21
C TRP A 72 -0.69 6.70 -6.75
N TYR A 73 -1.76 6.07 -6.28
CA TYR A 73 -1.90 5.71 -4.89
C TYR A 73 -2.34 4.26 -4.77
N LEU A 74 -1.71 3.55 -3.83
CA LEU A 74 -2.22 2.26 -3.40
C LEU A 74 -3.20 2.57 -2.27
N MET A 75 -4.46 2.24 -2.46
CA MET A 75 -5.50 2.47 -1.47
C MET A 75 -5.73 1.20 -0.68
N LEU A 76 -5.70 1.31 0.64
CA LEU A 76 -5.94 0.17 1.52
C LEU A 76 -7.12 0.48 2.42
N GLU A 77 -8.17 -0.32 2.30
CA GLU A 77 -9.32 -0.22 3.17
C GLU A 77 -9.17 -1.28 4.25
N MET A 78 -9.16 -0.87 5.49
CA MET A 78 -8.91 -1.76 6.62
C MET A 78 -10.21 -2.31 7.20
N ARG A 79 -10.10 -3.38 7.96
CA ARG A 79 -11.25 -3.99 8.64
C ARG A 79 -11.95 -3.03 9.58
N ASP A 80 -11.20 -2.10 10.17
CA ASP A 80 -11.78 -1.14 11.09
C ASP A 80 -12.50 0.00 10.37
N GLY A 81 -12.55 -0.04 9.04
CA GLY A 81 -13.23 0.96 8.24
C GLY A 81 -12.36 2.12 7.80
N THR A 82 -11.11 2.18 8.25
CA THR A 82 -10.23 3.28 7.84
C THR A 82 -9.70 3.03 6.44
N LEU A 83 -9.46 4.12 5.72
CA LEU A 83 -8.95 4.07 4.36
C LEU A 83 -7.60 4.79 4.35
N HIS A 84 -6.58 4.10 3.89
CA HIS A 84 -5.23 4.68 3.81
C HIS A 84 -4.82 4.87 2.37
N LYS A 85 -4.28 6.04 2.09
CA LYS A 85 -3.90 6.45 0.75
C LYS A 85 -2.37 6.49 0.72
N LEU A 86 -1.76 5.53 0.05
CA LEU A 86 -0.31 5.39 0.03
C LEU A 86 0.22 5.82 -1.33
N ARG A 87 0.91 6.94 -1.36
CA ARG A 87 1.42 7.46 -2.61
C ARG A 87 2.52 6.57 -3.16
N MET A 88 2.44 6.24 -4.45
CA MET A 88 3.43 5.42 -5.13
C MET A 88 4.09 6.23 -6.23
N GLU A 89 5.40 6.11 -6.34
CA GLU A 89 6.14 6.84 -7.35
C GLU A 89 5.78 6.40 -8.75
N ARG A 90 5.52 5.11 -8.92
CA ARG A 90 5.20 4.54 -10.23
C ARG A 90 3.97 3.66 -10.17
N GLU A 91 3.15 3.77 -11.20
CA GLU A 91 1.96 2.93 -11.33
C GLU A 91 2.33 1.45 -11.32
N GLY A 92 3.42 1.07 -11.97
CA GLY A 92 3.84 -0.33 -12.06
C GLY A 92 4.09 -0.96 -10.71
N TYR A 93 4.65 -0.22 -9.76
CA TYR A 93 4.88 -0.75 -8.42
C TYR A 93 3.55 -1.07 -7.74
N ALA A 94 2.56 -0.17 -7.87
CA ALA A 94 1.26 -0.42 -7.26
C ALA A 94 0.58 -1.65 -7.89
N ARG A 95 0.68 -1.80 -9.20
CA ARG A 95 0.09 -2.94 -9.88
C ARG A 95 0.76 -4.25 -9.46
N ASP A 96 2.07 -4.24 -9.29
CA ASP A 96 2.79 -5.43 -8.86
C ASP A 96 2.38 -5.84 -7.46
N VAL A 97 2.21 -4.86 -6.55
CA VAL A 97 1.73 -5.13 -5.20
C VAL A 97 0.33 -5.76 -5.26
N LEU A 98 -0.56 -5.19 -6.07
CA LEU A 98 -1.93 -5.70 -6.17
C LEU A 98 -1.97 -7.13 -6.70
N ARG A 99 -1.11 -7.46 -7.67
CA ARG A 99 -1.04 -8.82 -8.19
C ARG A 99 -0.57 -9.81 -7.13
N GLU A 100 0.42 -9.40 -6.32
CA GLU A 100 0.90 -10.27 -5.25
C GLU A 100 -0.15 -10.45 -4.18
N LEU A 101 -0.88 -9.39 -3.83
CA LEU A 101 -1.97 -9.51 -2.85
C LEU A 101 -3.08 -10.44 -3.36
N GLU A 102 -3.43 -10.30 -4.63
CA GLU A 102 -4.45 -11.14 -5.22
C GLU A 102 -4.04 -12.61 -5.22
N LYS A 103 -2.77 -12.87 -5.46
CA LYS A 103 -2.24 -14.23 -5.53
C LYS A 103 -2.10 -14.88 -4.17
N ASP A 104 -1.53 -14.15 -3.21
CA ASP A 104 -1.14 -14.72 -1.93
C ASP A 104 -2.09 -14.44 -0.77
N HIS A 105 -2.96 -13.46 -0.90
CA HIS A 105 -3.84 -13.04 0.19
C HIS A 105 -5.26 -12.88 -0.32
N ARG A 106 -5.90 -14.01 -0.59
CA ARG A 106 -7.19 -14.05 -1.28
C ARG A 106 -8.36 -13.44 -0.53
N HIS A 107 -8.22 -13.25 0.77
CA HIS A 107 -9.27 -12.60 1.54
C HIS A 107 -9.34 -11.09 1.22
N ILE A 108 -8.30 -10.53 0.60
CA ILE A 108 -8.27 -9.13 0.25
C ILE A 108 -8.94 -8.95 -1.12
N THR A 109 -9.93 -8.09 -1.19
CA THR A 109 -10.56 -7.76 -2.47
C THR A 109 -9.64 -6.80 -3.20
N VAL A 110 -9.13 -7.22 -4.35
CA VAL A 110 -8.17 -6.42 -5.11
C VAL A 110 -8.85 -5.84 -6.35
N GLY A 111 -8.68 -4.53 -6.56
CA GLY A 111 -9.17 -3.86 -7.74
C GLY A 111 -8.06 -3.22 -8.54
N PHE A 112 -8.11 -3.41 -9.84
CA PHE A 112 -7.14 -2.79 -10.70
C PHE A 112 -7.71 -1.61 -11.46
N ASP A 113 -9.00 -1.31 -11.35
CA ASP A 113 -9.63 -0.48 -12.12
C ASP A 113 -9.68 0.81 -11.77
N ARG A 114 -9.61 1.30 -12.44
CA ARG A 114 -9.58 2.42 -12.35
C ARG A 114 -10.69 3.12 -12.33
N LEU A 115 -11.49 2.76 -12.24
CA LEU A 115 -12.52 3.39 -12.22
C LEU A 115 -12.51 4.54 -11.59
N SER A 116 -11.68 4.55 -10.93
CA SER A 116 -11.53 5.69 -10.32
C SER A 116 -11.61 6.81 -11.16
N GLN A 117 -11.50 6.58 -12.16
CA GLN A 117 -11.44 7.58 -12.84
C GLN A 117 -12.53 8.26 -12.93
N THR A 118 -13.14 8.10 -12.61
CA THR A 118 -14.06 8.72 -12.76
C THR A 118 -14.27 9.78 -12.17
N ILE A 119 -14.09 10.15 -11.80
CA ILE A 119 -14.32 11.04 -11.43
C ILE A 119 -14.41 11.91 -11.56
N SER A 120 -14.50 12.08 -11.68
CA SER A 120 -14.55 12.81 -11.92
C SER A 120 -14.63 13.48 -11.83
#